data_e6461a71aa7a1c5bfe1a62b038968fc3
#
_entry.id   e6461a71aa7a1c5bfe1a62b038968fc3
#
_cell.length_a   1.000
_cell.length_b   1.000
_cell.length_c   1.000
_cell.angle_alpha   90.00
_cell.angle_beta   90.00
_cell.angle_gamma   90.00
#
_symmetry.space_group_name_H-M   'P 1'
#
loop_
_entity.id
_entity.type
_entity.pdbx_description
1 polymer ?
#
loop_
_entity_poly.entity_id
_entity_poly.type
_entity_poly.pdbx_seq_one_letter_code
_entity_poly.pdbx_strand_id
1 'polypeptide(L)'
;FRHFPNNHDSIFFYAKSDDNTFNRLFRPHSPERIEQHYCNLEEGTGRRYAQDNLTAEGTRNGSSGMPWRGIDIRAKGNHWKYTIKKLEELDKAGLIYWPKKSGGMPRLRRYLDEQEGVLVDTVWTDIPPINSQASEALGYPTQKPLALLERIIQASSKRNDIVLDAFCGCGTALVAAENLGRQWI
;
A
#
# COMPACT_ATOMS: atom_id res chain seq x y z
N PHE A 1 9.02 37.40 0.42
CA PHE A 1 8.03 36.52 1.06
C PHE A 1 8.34 36.38 2.55
N ARG A 2 7.34 36.50 3.43
CA ARG A 2 7.54 36.38 4.91
C ARG A 2 7.13 35.00 5.44
N HIS A 3 6.72 34.07 4.57
CA HIS A 3 6.28 32.70 4.91
C HIS A 3 6.57 31.77 3.74
N PHE A 4 6.56 30.48 4.00
CA PHE A 4 6.65 29.46 2.93
C PHE A 4 5.41 29.55 2.04
N PRO A 5 5.54 29.40 0.71
CA PRO A 5 4.40 29.34 -0.20
C PRO A 5 3.51 28.14 0.15
N ASN A 6 2.19 28.36 0.08
CA ASN A 6 1.26 27.24 0.20
C ASN A 6 1.29 26.44 -1.11
N ASN A 7 1.63 25.18 -1.02
CA ASN A 7 1.79 24.28 -2.15
C ASN A 7 1.05 22.94 -1.92
N HIS A 8 -0.11 23.00 -1.33
CA HIS A 8 -0.98 21.85 -1.16
C HIS A 8 -2.45 22.22 -1.23
N ASP A 9 -3.29 21.29 -1.65
CA ASP A 9 -4.75 21.34 -1.53
C ASP A 9 -5.19 20.36 -0.42
N SER A 10 -6.22 20.72 0.33
CA SER A 10 -6.84 19.83 1.32
C SER A 10 -8.11 19.24 0.76
N ILE A 11 -8.25 17.92 0.86
CA ILE A 11 -9.44 17.18 0.44
C ILE A 11 -10.14 16.66 1.69
N PHE A 12 -11.41 17.01 1.86
CA PHE A 12 -12.21 16.56 2.99
C PHE A 12 -13.13 15.43 2.55
N PHE A 13 -13.16 14.36 3.36
CA PHE A 13 -14.08 13.26 3.18
C PHE A 13 -15.20 13.34 4.21
N TYR A 14 -16.43 13.35 3.74
CA TYR A 14 -17.63 13.34 4.57
C TYR A 14 -18.54 12.20 4.16
N ALA A 15 -19.21 11.60 5.14
CA ALA A 15 -20.24 10.58 4.92
C ALA A 15 -21.50 10.97 5.67
N LYS A 16 -22.68 10.64 5.12
CA LYS A 16 -23.96 10.89 5.76
C LYS A 16 -24.21 9.98 6.96
N SER A 17 -23.59 8.79 6.96
CA SER A 17 -23.70 7.77 8.00
C SER A 17 -22.42 6.95 8.07
N ASP A 18 -22.32 6.08 9.08
CA ASP A 18 -21.21 5.12 9.20
C ASP A 18 -21.26 4.02 8.13
N ASP A 19 -22.41 3.80 7.51
CA ASP A 19 -22.57 2.93 6.34
C ASP A 19 -22.17 3.70 5.07
N ASN A 20 -20.86 3.73 4.81
CA ASN A 20 -20.28 4.39 3.65
C ASN A 20 -19.27 3.47 2.95
N THR A 21 -18.99 3.77 1.68
CA THR A 21 -17.97 3.06 0.91
C THR A 21 -16.63 3.75 1.09
N PHE A 22 -15.63 3.01 1.57
CA PHE A 22 -14.23 3.42 1.53
C PHE A 22 -13.35 2.25 1.10
N ASN A 23 -12.85 2.31 -0.12
CA ASN A 23 -11.97 1.30 -0.70
C ASN A 23 -10.50 1.65 -0.40
N ARG A 24 -9.75 0.68 0.12
CA ARG A 24 -8.29 0.83 0.24
C ARG A 24 -7.68 0.79 -1.15
N LEU A 25 -6.87 1.79 -1.46
CA LEU A 25 -6.15 1.88 -2.72
C LEU A 25 -4.68 1.60 -2.51
N PHE A 26 -4.06 0.98 -3.50
CA PHE A 26 -2.63 0.67 -3.50
C PHE A 26 -1.99 1.29 -4.74
N ARG A 27 -0.77 1.77 -4.58
CA ARG A 27 0.09 2.23 -5.67
C ARG A 27 1.26 1.27 -5.85
N PRO A 28 1.80 1.12 -7.04
CA PRO A 28 2.99 0.31 -7.25
C PRO A 28 4.14 0.74 -6.34
N HIS A 29 4.99 -0.21 -5.97
CA HIS A 29 6.26 0.12 -5.33
C HIS A 29 7.14 0.93 -6.29
N SER A 30 7.87 1.92 -5.78
CA SER A 30 8.86 2.62 -6.60
C SER A 30 10.00 1.69 -7.01
N PRO A 31 10.66 1.92 -8.16
CA PRO A 31 11.82 1.13 -8.59
C PRO A 31 12.90 1.06 -7.51
N GLU A 32 13.20 2.18 -6.86
CA GLU A 32 14.21 2.25 -5.80
C GLU A 32 13.84 1.37 -4.60
N ARG A 33 12.55 1.35 -4.21
CA ARG A 33 12.07 0.48 -3.14
C ARG A 33 12.15 -1.00 -3.53
N ILE A 34 11.85 -1.32 -4.79
CA ILE A 34 11.98 -2.71 -5.28
C ILE A 34 13.44 -3.15 -5.20
N GLU A 35 14.38 -2.32 -5.67
CA GLU A 35 15.81 -2.63 -5.64
C GLU A 35 16.37 -2.75 -4.22
N GLN A 36 15.95 -1.90 -3.30
CA GLN A 36 16.46 -1.89 -1.93
C GLN A 36 15.82 -2.95 -1.03
N HIS A 37 14.53 -3.17 -1.16
CA HIS A 37 13.77 -4.00 -0.23
C HIS A 37 13.51 -5.41 -0.76
N TYR A 38 13.23 -5.56 -2.05
CA TYR A 38 13.01 -6.84 -2.72
C TYR A 38 14.26 -7.29 -3.50
N CYS A 39 15.42 -7.16 -2.87
CA CYS A 39 16.73 -7.41 -3.49
C CYS A 39 17.10 -8.90 -3.60
N ASN A 40 16.36 -9.79 -2.93
CA ASN A 40 16.64 -11.21 -2.98
C ASN A 40 15.90 -11.86 -4.15
N LEU A 41 16.58 -12.83 -4.79
CA LEU A 41 16.00 -13.66 -5.84
C LEU A 41 15.89 -15.10 -5.35
N GLU A 42 14.77 -15.73 -5.60
CA GLU A 42 14.58 -17.14 -5.32
C GLU A 42 15.24 -17.98 -6.43
N GLU A 43 16.06 -18.95 -6.04
CA GLU A 43 16.69 -19.87 -6.98
C GLU A 43 15.62 -20.70 -7.73
N GLY A 44 15.76 -20.83 -9.03
CA GLY A 44 14.90 -21.63 -9.90
C GLY A 44 13.68 -20.86 -10.44
N THR A 45 13.08 -19.96 -9.67
CA THR A 45 11.91 -19.18 -10.13
C THR A 45 12.25 -17.77 -10.54
N GLY A 46 13.36 -17.20 -10.01
CA GLY A 46 13.73 -15.81 -10.21
C GLY A 46 12.79 -14.78 -9.53
N ARG A 47 11.84 -15.23 -8.70
CA ARG A 47 10.92 -14.34 -7.98
C ARG A 47 11.67 -13.46 -6.99
N ARG A 48 11.34 -12.16 -6.98
CA ARG A 48 11.90 -11.22 -6.02
C ARG A 48 11.17 -11.28 -4.70
N TYR A 49 11.94 -11.28 -3.60
CA TYR A 49 11.35 -11.24 -2.25
C TYR A 49 12.13 -10.35 -1.28
N ALA A 50 11.42 -9.84 -0.28
CA ALA A 50 11.97 -9.19 0.89
C ALA A 50 12.13 -10.21 2.03
N GLN A 51 13.04 -9.92 2.96
CA GLN A 51 13.26 -10.71 4.17
C GLN A 51 12.76 -9.95 5.39
N ASP A 52 11.55 -10.26 5.84
CA ASP A 52 10.93 -9.61 6.98
C ASP A 52 11.30 -10.28 8.30
N ASN A 53 11.37 -9.49 9.37
CA ASN A 53 11.56 -9.99 10.72
C ASN A 53 10.37 -10.84 11.19
N LEU A 54 10.67 -12.03 11.70
CA LEU A 54 9.70 -12.91 12.35
C LEU A 54 9.47 -12.57 13.83
N THR A 55 10.24 -11.63 14.39
CA THR A 55 10.26 -11.30 15.82
C THR A 55 9.86 -9.87 16.07
N ALA A 56 9.32 -9.61 17.25
CA ALA A 56 9.04 -8.28 17.78
C ALA A 56 9.55 -8.17 19.23
N GLU A 57 9.79 -6.94 19.68
CA GLU A 57 10.25 -6.65 21.03
C GLU A 57 9.23 -7.02 22.10
N GLY A 58 9.74 -7.32 23.28
CA GLY A 58 8.96 -7.72 24.44
C GLY A 58 8.69 -9.21 24.50
N THR A 59 8.55 -9.73 25.70
CA THR A 59 8.21 -11.13 25.95
C THR A 59 6.71 -11.33 25.97
N ARG A 60 6.23 -12.48 25.48
CA ARG A 60 4.84 -12.88 25.56
C ARG A 60 4.68 -14.24 26.21
N ASN A 61 3.62 -14.38 26.98
CA ASN A 61 3.15 -15.68 27.46
C ASN A 61 2.28 -16.32 26.37
N GLY A 62 2.39 -17.66 26.20
CA GLY A 62 1.68 -18.38 25.16
C GLY A 62 2.53 -18.75 23.95
N SER A 63 1.89 -19.25 22.91
CA SER A 63 2.56 -19.91 21.78
C SER A 63 3.61 -19.05 21.07
N SER A 64 3.37 -17.75 20.91
CA SER A 64 4.33 -16.85 20.26
C SER A 64 5.58 -16.52 21.10
N GLY A 65 5.59 -16.86 22.38
CA GLY A 65 6.75 -16.72 23.27
C GLY A 65 7.54 -18.02 23.48
N MET A 66 7.12 -19.15 22.87
CA MET A 66 7.79 -20.42 23.05
C MET A 66 8.99 -20.58 22.09
N PRO A 67 10.00 -21.40 22.48
CA PRO A 67 11.08 -21.74 21.57
C PRO A 67 10.55 -22.43 20.29
N TRP A 68 11.21 -22.14 19.15
CA TRP A 68 10.88 -22.74 17.87
C TRP A 68 12.14 -23.16 17.13
N ARG A 69 12.21 -24.38 16.63
CA ARG A 69 13.35 -24.95 15.89
C ARG A 69 14.68 -24.75 16.64
N GLY A 70 14.67 -24.91 17.96
CA GLY A 70 15.86 -24.75 18.81
C GLY A 70 16.23 -23.30 19.14
N ILE A 71 15.45 -22.32 18.67
CA ILE A 71 15.68 -20.90 18.97
C ILE A 71 14.79 -20.47 20.11
N ASP A 72 15.40 -20.14 21.26
CA ASP A 72 14.70 -19.49 22.38
C ASP A 72 14.70 -17.97 22.18
N ILE A 73 13.55 -17.45 21.76
CA ILE A 73 13.39 -16.01 21.47
C ILE A 73 13.21 -15.19 22.76
N ARG A 74 12.72 -15.80 23.84
CA ARG A 74 12.52 -15.10 25.14
C ARG A 74 13.84 -14.74 25.77
N ALA A 75 14.86 -15.56 25.63
CA ALA A 75 16.22 -15.27 26.10
C ALA A 75 16.81 -14.00 25.45
N LYS A 76 16.26 -13.56 24.32
CA LYS A 76 16.62 -12.32 23.60
C LYS A 76 15.68 -11.15 23.91
N GLY A 77 14.76 -11.28 24.88
CA GLY A 77 13.78 -10.25 25.22
C GLY A 77 12.68 -10.03 24.16
N ASN A 78 12.47 -11.00 23.27
CA ASN A 78 11.57 -10.90 22.14
C ASN A 78 10.47 -11.98 22.15
N HIS A 79 9.53 -11.87 21.21
CA HIS A 79 8.55 -12.90 20.88
C HIS A 79 8.42 -13.05 19.37
N TRP A 80 7.88 -14.20 18.91
CA TRP A 80 7.53 -14.39 17.51
C TRP A 80 6.29 -13.56 17.14
N LYS A 81 6.26 -12.99 15.94
CA LYS A 81 5.08 -12.28 15.40
C LYS A 81 3.90 -13.21 15.13
N TYR A 82 4.17 -14.51 15.02
CA TYR A 82 3.21 -15.56 14.71
C TYR A 82 3.20 -16.63 15.81
N THR A 83 2.11 -17.38 15.89
CA THR A 83 2.06 -18.58 16.75
C THR A 83 3.00 -19.67 16.18
N ILE A 84 3.44 -20.61 17.02
CA ILE A 84 4.30 -21.71 16.56
C ILE A 84 3.62 -22.51 15.43
N LYS A 85 2.32 -22.77 15.55
CA LYS A 85 1.54 -23.43 14.49
C LYS A 85 1.67 -22.70 13.16
N LYS A 86 1.51 -21.37 13.17
CA LYS A 86 1.62 -20.56 11.95
C LYS A 86 3.05 -20.54 11.40
N LEU A 87 4.07 -20.52 12.26
CA LEU A 87 5.46 -20.61 11.84
C LEU A 87 5.77 -21.96 11.14
N GLU A 88 5.23 -23.07 11.65
CA GLU A 88 5.36 -24.38 11.01
C GLU A 88 4.63 -24.43 9.65
N GLU A 89 3.46 -23.81 9.52
CA GLU A 89 2.75 -23.69 8.24
C GLU A 89 3.59 -22.91 7.21
N LEU A 90 4.14 -21.76 7.63
CA LEU A 90 5.00 -20.92 6.78
C LEU A 90 6.28 -21.63 6.37
N ASP A 91 6.89 -22.39 7.28
CA ASP A 91 8.11 -23.17 7.01
C ASP A 91 7.83 -24.29 6.00
N LYS A 92 6.75 -25.05 6.19
CA LYS A 92 6.31 -26.09 5.24
C LYS A 92 5.98 -25.52 3.86
N ALA A 93 5.46 -24.29 3.80
CA ALA A 93 5.18 -23.58 2.54
C ALA A 93 6.45 -22.99 1.88
N GLY A 94 7.65 -23.18 2.45
CA GLY A 94 8.89 -22.62 1.93
C GLY A 94 9.03 -21.10 2.09
N LEU A 95 8.16 -20.48 2.90
CA LEU A 95 8.14 -19.04 3.11
C LEU A 95 9.11 -18.57 4.20
N ILE A 96 9.83 -19.48 4.85
CA ILE A 96 10.88 -19.12 5.81
C ILE A 96 12.25 -19.24 5.14
N TYR A 97 12.98 -18.14 5.18
CA TYR A 97 14.39 -18.12 4.83
C TYR A 97 15.23 -18.47 6.05
N TRP A 98 16.00 -19.55 5.95
CA TRP A 98 16.95 -19.97 6.95
C TRP A 98 18.37 -19.52 6.56
N PRO A 99 19.02 -18.64 7.35
CA PRO A 99 20.38 -18.20 7.05
C PRO A 99 21.37 -19.38 7.08
N LYS A 100 22.30 -19.40 6.12
CA LYS A 100 23.38 -20.40 6.10
C LYS A 100 24.34 -20.27 7.29
N LYS A 101 24.44 -19.07 7.89
CA LYS A 101 25.29 -18.80 9.05
C LYS A 101 24.67 -19.38 10.33
N SER A 102 25.46 -20.13 11.10
CA SER A 102 25.05 -20.65 12.40
C SER A 102 24.60 -19.52 13.35
N GLY A 103 23.47 -19.71 14.03
CA GLY A 103 22.87 -18.70 14.92
C GLY A 103 22.16 -17.54 14.22
N GLY A 104 22.06 -17.58 12.90
CA GLY A 104 21.28 -16.59 12.13
C GLY A 104 19.78 -16.73 12.43
N MET A 105 19.09 -15.59 12.52
CA MET A 105 17.63 -15.56 12.73
C MET A 105 16.89 -15.85 11.45
N PRO A 106 15.88 -16.73 11.47
CA PRO A 106 15.03 -16.97 10.32
C PRO A 106 14.24 -15.71 9.95
N ARG A 107 13.91 -15.56 8.67
CA ARG A 107 13.19 -14.43 8.11
C ARG A 107 11.99 -14.91 7.30
N LEU A 108 10.93 -14.12 7.26
CA LEU A 108 9.80 -14.39 6.36
C LEU A 108 10.16 -13.92 4.96
N ARG A 109 10.01 -14.79 3.96
CA ARG A 109 10.04 -14.40 2.55
C ARG A 109 8.72 -13.75 2.18
N ARG A 110 8.77 -12.51 1.75
CA ARG A 110 7.61 -11.77 1.25
C ARG A 110 7.83 -11.46 -0.21
N TYR A 111 7.13 -12.18 -1.06
CA TYR A 111 7.29 -12.06 -2.50
C TYR A 111 6.65 -10.76 -3.02
N LEU A 112 7.35 -10.10 -3.96
CA LEU A 112 6.90 -8.84 -4.56
C LEU A 112 5.60 -9.01 -5.37
N ASP A 113 5.50 -10.09 -6.11
CA ASP A 113 4.35 -10.43 -6.96
C ASP A 113 3.08 -10.83 -6.18
N GLU A 114 3.20 -11.05 -4.87
CA GLU A 114 2.08 -11.30 -3.95
C GLU A 114 1.65 -10.04 -3.20
N GLN A 115 2.30 -8.89 -3.45
CA GLN A 115 1.96 -7.64 -2.76
C GLN A 115 1.06 -6.77 -3.64
N GLU A 116 0.02 -6.22 -3.04
CA GLU A 116 -0.86 -5.26 -3.72
C GLU A 116 -0.15 -3.93 -4.01
N GLY A 117 0.98 -3.66 -3.34
CA GLY A 117 1.74 -2.43 -3.45
C GLY A 117 1.81 -1.65 -2.13
N VAL A 118 1.99 -0.35 -2.24
CA VAL A 118 2.01 0.57 -1.10
C VAL A 118 0.63 1.15 -0.90
N LEU A 119 0.06 0.98 0.30
CA LEU A 119 -1.22 1.59 0.63
C LEU A 119 -1.14 3.11 0.41
N VAL A 120 -2.13 3.66 -0.27
CA VAL A 120 -2.27 5.11 -0.43
C VAL A 120 -2.63 5.70 0.93
N ASP A 121 -1.84 6.66 1.39
CA ASP A 121 -2.03 7.37 2.65
C ASP A 121 -2.74 8.72 2.46
N THR A 122 -2.69 9.59 3.46
CA THR A 122 -3.35 10.89 3.45
C THR A 122 -2.55 12.00 2.77
N VAL A 123 -1.30 11.75 2.39
CA VAL A 123 -0.43 12.71 1.69
C VAL A 123 -0.11 12.21 0.30
N TRP A 124 -0.63 12.88 -0.71
CA TRP A 124 -0.50 12.48 -2.11
C TRP A 124 0.49 13.40 -2.83
N THR A 125 1.69 12.91 -3.06
CA THR A 125 2.75 13.63 -3.78
C THR A 125 3.02 13.07 -5.18
N ASP A 126 2.33 12.00 -5.54
CA ASP A 126 2.51 11.24 -6.77
C ASP A 126 1.58 11.68 -7.91
N ILE A 127 0.69 12.65 -7.66
CA ILE A 127 -0.17 13.27 -8.67
C ILE A 127 0.27 14.72 -8.83
N PRO A 128 1.08 15.04 -9.84
CA PRO A 128 1.51 16.42 -10.07
C PRO A 128 0.36 17.28 -10.62
N PRO A 129 0.44 18.61 -10.48
CA PRO A 129 -0.43 19.54 -11.21
C PRO A 129 -0.35 19.32 -12.71
N ILE A 130 -1.42 19.63 -13.44
CA ILE A 130 -1.45 19.53 -14.90
C ILE A 130 -0.41 20.50 -15.50
N ASN A 131 0.52 19.95 -16.27
CA ASN A 131 1.42 20.76 -17.07
C ASN A 131 0.64 21.35 -18.25
N SER A 132 0.93 22.59 -18.64
CA SER A 132 0.30 23.27 -19.78
C SER A 132 0.46 22.53 -21.12
N GLN A 133 1.44 21.65 -21.23
CA GLN A 133 1.70 20.81 -22.40
C GLN A 133 1.16 19.38 -22.24
N ALA A 134 0.47 19.08 -21.14
CA ALA A 134 -0.10 17.76 -20.94
C ALA A 134 -1.27 17.51 -21.91
N SER A 135 -1.40 16.29 -22.42
CA SER A 135 -2.48 15.91 -23.34
C SER A 135 -3.87 16.05 -22.74
N GLU A 136 -3.99 16.00 -21.42
CA GLU A 136 -5.24 16.22 -20.69
C GLU A 136 -5.55 17.70 -20.44
N ALA A 137 -4.64 18.63 -20.75
CA ALA A 137 -4.83 20.06 -20.52
C ALA A 137 -5.85 20.63 -21.51
N LEU A 138 -7.01 21.07 -21.00
CA LEU A 138 -8.08 21.68 -21.78
C LEU A 138 -8.04 23.21 -21.78
N GLY A 139 -7.03 23.83 -21.14
CA GLY A 139 -6.95 25.27 -20.97
C GLY A 139 -7.94 25.84 -19.96
N TYR A 140 -8.62 25.00 -19.19
CA TYR A 140 -9.52 25.45 -18.14
C TYR A 140 -8.74 25.80 -16.86
N PRO A 141 -8.82 27.04 -16.33
CA PRO A 141 -7.90 27.54 -15.31
C PRO A 141 -7.87 26.75 -14.00
N THR A 142 -8.98 26.10 -13.65
CA THR A 142 -9.14 25.33 -12.40
C THR A 142 -9.23 23.83 -12.63
N GLN A 143 -8.84 23.36 -13.82
CA GLN A 143 -8.84 21.94 -14.13
C GLN A 143 -7.97 21.16 -13.13
N LYS A 144 -8.52 20.08 -12.59
CA LYS A 144 -7.78 19.15 -11.73
C LYS A 144 -7.30 17.95 -12.55
N PRO A 145 -6.17 17.33 -12.19
CA PRO A 145 -5.68 16.12 -12.87
C PRO A 145 -6.71 15.00 -12.86
N LEU A 146 -6.88 14.31 -13.99
CA LEU A 146 -7.79 13.17 -14.11
C LEU A 146 -7.48 12.09 -13.06
N ALA A 147 -6.20 11.78 -12.85
CA ALA A 147 -5.74 10.80 -11.86
C ALA A 147 -6.17 11.15 -10.41
N LEU A 148 -6.32 12.43 -10.09
CA LEU A 148 -6.83 12.87 -8.78
C LEU A 148 -8.29 12.48 -8.60
N LEU A 149 -9.13 12.79 -9.60
CA LEU A 149 -10.56 12.48 -9.56
C LEU A 149 -10.80 10.97 -9.62
N GLU A 150 -10.04 10.24 -10.42
CA GLU A 150 -10.09 8.78 -10.45
C GLU A 150 -9.77 8.18 -9.08
N ARG A 151 -8.73 8.66 -8.40
CA ARG A 151 -8.38 8.20 -7.04
C ARG A 151 -9.50 8.47 -6.03
N ILE A 152 -10.08 9.66 -6.03
CA ILE A 152 -11.18 10.04 -5.13
C ILE A 152 -12.40 9.15 -5.38
N ILE A 153 -12.83 9.02 -6.64
CA ILE A 153 -13.99 8.23 -7.03
C ILE A 153 -13.78 6.75 -6.74
N GLN A 154 -12.59 6.22 -7.03
CA GLN A 154 -12.26 4.83 -6.76
C GLN A 154 -12.26 4.52 -5.25
N ALA A 155 -11.77 5.45 -4.42
CA ALA A 155 -11.77 5.28 -2.97
C ALA A 155 -13.18 5.34 -2.37
N SER A 156 -14.09 6.14 -2.91
CA SER A 156 -15.37 6.49 -2.30
C SER A 156 -16.60 5.88 -2.96
N SER A 157 -16.44 5.03 -3.99
CA SER A 157 -17.55 4.45 -4.73
C SER A 157 -17.25 3.05 -5.25
N LYS A 158 -18.30 2.32 -5.63
CA LYS A 158 -18.25 1.03 -6.32
C LYS A 158 -18.64 1.21 -7.78
N ARG A 159 -18.35 0.21 -8.61
CA ARG A 159 -18.82 0.17 -9.99
C ARG A 159 -20.36 0.28 -10.04
N ASN A 160 -20.87 1.05 -10.98
CA ASN A 160 -22.29 1.40 -11.18
C ASN A 160 -22.89 2.35 -10.13
N ASP A 161 -22.15 2.81 -9.12
CA ASP A 161 -22.61 3.90 -8.27
C ASP A 161 -22.74 5.20 -9.07
N ILE A 162 -23.55 6.12 -8.56
CA ILE A 162 -23.75 7.45 -9.18
C ILE A 162 -22.78 8.45 -8.56
N VAL A 163 -22.04 9.13 -9.39
CA VAL A 163 -21.16 10.27 -9.04
C VAL A 163 -21.85 11.55 -9.45
N LEU A 164 -22.13 12.43 -8.48
CA LEU A 164 -22.66 13.76 -8.75
C LEU A 164 -21.54 14.79 -8.61
N ASP A 165 -21.37 15.62 -9.66
CA ASP A 165 -20.52 16.82 -9.61
C ASP A 165 -21.32 18.04 -10.04
N ALA A 166 -21.92 18.72 -9.06
CA ALA A 166 -22.74 19.91 -9.28
C ALA A 166 -21.95 21.14 -9.79
N PHE A 167 -20.60 21.09 -9.76
CA PHE A 167 -19.71 22.16 -10.19
C PHE A 167 -18.66 21.66 -11.18
N CYS A 168 -19.07 20.81 -12.11
CA CYS A 168 -18.22 19.95 -12.94
C CYS A 168 -17.11 20.66 -13.73
N GLY A 169 -17.15 22.00 -13.87
CA GLY A 169 -16.14 22.76 -14.59
C GLY A 169 -15.94 22.24 -16.03
N CYS A 170 -14.76 21.72 -16.35
CA CYS A 170 -14.47 21.10 -17.63
C CYS A 170 -14.84 19.60 -17.68
N GLY A 171 -15.55 19.07 -16.69
CA GLY A 171 -16.05 17.68 -16.70
C GLY A 171 -15.05 16.60 -16.30
N THR A 172 -13.92 16.94 -15.69
CA THR A 172 -12.90 15.94 -15.31
C THR A 172 -13.46 14.84 -14.41
N ALA A 173 -14.36 15.19 -13.46
CA ALA A 173 -14.97 14.18 -12.58
C ALA A 173 -15.90 13.23 -13.35
N LEU A 174 -16.59 13.72 -14.36
CA LEU A 174 -17.49 12.91 -15.21
C LEU A 174 -16.68 11.89 -16.04
N VAL A 175 -15.56 12.36 -16.62
CA VAL A 175 -14.63 11.49 -17.36
C VAL A 175 -14.04 10.44 -16.43
N ALA A 176 -13.62 10.81 -15.23
CA ALA A 176 -13.11 9.86 -14.24
C ALA A 176 -14.16 8.81 -13.84
N ALA A 177 -15.40 9.22 -13.63
CA ALA A 177 -16.50 8.33 -13.29
C ALA A 177 -16.78 7.34 -14.43
N GLU A 178 -16.82 7.80 -15.69
CA GLU A 178 -17.01 6.98 -16.88
C GLU A 178 -15.89 5.94 -17.02
N ASN A 179 -14.62 6.36 -16.95
CA ASN A 179 -13.47 5.47 -17.02
C ASN A 179 -13.51 4.35 -15.98
N LEU A 180 -14.04 4.64 -14.82
CA LEU A 180 -14.15 3.69 -13.72
C LEU A 180 -15.44 2.87 -13.73
N GLY A 181 -16.32 3.07 -14.71
CA GLY A 181 -17.60 2.38 -14.83
C GLY A 181 -18.62 2.79 -13.76
N ARG A 182 -18.62 4.06 -13.39
CA ARG A 182 -19.65 4.69 -12.55
C ARG A 182 -20.63 5.43 -13.47
N GLN A 183 -21.86 5.57 -12.98
CA GLN A 183 -22.80 6.52 -13.57
C GLN A 183 -22.45 7.92 -13.08
N TRP A 184 -22.83 8.97 -13.82
CA TRP A 184 -22.54 10.34 -13.43
C TRP A 184 -23.68 11.29 -13.78
N ILE A 185 -23.79 12.36 -13.01
CA ILE A 185 -24.76 13.45 -13.17
C ILE A 185 -24.03 14.79 -12.97
#